data_a14493ae0ba64a15f55c3657e42ed7ba
#
_entry.id   a14493ae0ba64a15f55c3657e42ed7ba
#
_cell.length_a   1.000
_cell.length_b   1.000
_cell.length_c   1.000
_cell.angle_alpha   90.00
_cell.angle_beta   90.00
_cell.angle_gamma   90.00
#
_symmetry.space_group_name_H-M   'P 1'
#
loop_
_entity.id
_entity.type
_entity.pdbx_description
1 polymer ?
#
loop_
_entity_poly.entity_id
_entity_poly.type
_entity_poly.pdbx_seq_one_letter_code
_entity_poly.pdbx_strand_id
1 'polypeptide(L)'
;MSLPVIAVRAASFVVTMVLVGLAYPVLAGVAYLGLLVASATGDQGMGGPFAGPLLVVLGAAVGALCVAIAAPAALAARVVGGTTGLLAGAAILVLLTGGAVWLAWLLFDLSGNPAVTAAVLIGAATPAALVLALSDAVAGTITGLRRRRIAVEA
;
A
#
# COMPACT_ATOMS: atom_id res chain seq x y z
N MET A 1 -6.06 28.42 -0.45
CA MET A 1 -5.16 27.55 -1.23
C MET A 1 -5.48 27.72 -2.70
N SER A 2 -4.46 28.01 -3.54
CA SER A 2 -4.69 28.18 -4.98
C SER A 2 -4.96 26.82 -5.66
N LEU A 3 -5.91 26.80 -6.61
CA LEU A 3 -6.29 25.60 -7.39
C LEU A 3 -5.08 24.76 -7.88
N PRO A 4 -3.97 25.33 -8.38
CA PRO A 4 -2.83 24.54 -8.84
C PRO A 4 -2.14 23.74 -7.73
N VAL A 5 -2.16 24.20 -6.48
CA VAL A 5 -1.54 23.47 -5.35
C VAL A 5 -2.37 22.22 -4.99
N ILE A 6 -3.70 22.32 -5.06
CA ILE A 6 -4.60 21.18 -4.81
C ILE A 6 -4.41 20.13 -5.90
N ALA A 7 -4.34 20.56 -7.17
CA ALA A 7 -4.15 19.65 -8.30
C ALA A 7 -2.82 18.89 -8.23
N VAL A 8 -1.71 19.57 -7.87
CA VAL A 8 -0.40 18.92 -7.71
C VAL A 8 -0.41 17.91 -6.56
N ARG A 9 -1.05 18.22 -5.44
CA ARG A 9 -1.18 17.28 -4.31
C ARG A 9 -2.03 16.06 -4.65
N ALA A 10 -3.15 16.27 -5.35
CA ALA A 10 -3.99 15.18 -5.81
C ALA A 10 -3.25 14.28 -6.81
N ALA A 11 -2.57 14.87 -7.79
CA ALA A 11 -1.77 14.12 -8.76
C ALA A 11 -0.66 13.31 -8.08
N SER A 12 0.08 13.92 -7.13
CA SER A 12 1.11 13.21 -6.35
C SER A 12 0.53 12.03 -5.58
N PHE A 13 -0.66 12.18 -4.99
CA PHE A 13 -1.33 11.09 -4.28
C PHE A 13 -1.69 9.94 -5.21
N VAL A 14 -2.30 10.23 -6.36
CA VAL A 14 -2.68 9.21 -7.35
C VAL A 14 -1.45 8.49 -7.89
N VAL A 15 -0.39 9.21 -8.25
CA VAL A 15 0.87 8.60 -8.72
C VAL A 15 1.45 7.69 -7.65
N THR A 16 1.47 8.11 -6.39
CA THR A 16 1.95 7.29 -5.27
C THR A 16 1.09 6.05 -5.07
N MET A 17 -0.25 6.17 -5.19
CA MET A 17 -1.15 5.00 -5.14
C MET A 17 -0.81 3.97 -6.22
N VAL A 18 -0.60 4.42 -7.45
CA VAL A 18 -0.23 3.53 -8.57
C VAL A 18 1.11 2.87 -8.33
N LEU A 19 2.12 3.62 -7.92
CA LEU A 19 3.46 3.08 -7.63
C LEU A 19 3.44 2.06 -6.49
N VAL A 20 2.72 2.35 -5.41
CA VAL A 20 2.54 1.42 -4.29
C VAL A 20 1.80 0.16 -4.74
N GLY A 21 0.71 0.30 -5.51
CA GLY A 21 -0.03 -0.84 -6.05
C GLY A 21 0.82 -1.74 -6.94
N LEU A 22 1.69 -1.16 -7.77
CA LEU A 22 2.61 -1.89 -8.64
C LEU A 22 3.78 -2.55 -7.88
N ALA A 23 4.12 -2.07 -6.69
CA ALA A 23 5.19 -2.68 -5.89
C ALA A 23 4.85 -4.12 -5.47
N TYR A 24 3.59 -4.45 -5.20
CA TYR A 24 3.17 -5.78 -4.75
C TYR A 24 3.37 -6.87 -5.82
N PRO A 25 2.91 -6.73 -7.08
CA PRO A 25 3.18 -7.72 -8.10
C PRO A 25 4.68 -7.83 -8.45
N VAL A 26 5.43 -6.72 -8.35
CA VAL A 26 6.89 -6.76 -8.52
C VAL A 26 7.55 -7.56 -7.41
N LEU A 27 7.18 -7.33 -6.15
CA LEU A 27 7.68 -8.10 -5.01
C LEU A 27 7.29 -9.59 -5.11
N ALA A 28 6.07 -9.89 -5.56
CA ALA A 28 5.63 -11.26 -5.80
C ALA A 28 6.48 -11.94 -6.90
N GLY A 29 6.78 -11.22 -7.98
CA GLY A 29 7.68 -11.70 -9.04
C GLY A 29 9.10 -11.95 -8.55
N VAL A 30 9.67 -11.05 -7.76
CA VAL A 30 10.99 -11.21 -7.14
C VAL A 30 11.01 -12.40 -6.17
N ALA A 31 9.97 -12.54 -5.35
CA ALA A 31 9.83 -13.68 -4.45
C ALA A 31 9.77 -15.00 -5.23
N TYR A 32 9.02 -15.05 -6.34
CA TYR A 32 8.96 -16.21 -7.22
C TYR A 32 10.35 -16.55 -7.81
N LEU A 33 11.11 -15.57 -8.28
CA LEU A 33 12.47 -15.78 -8.78
C LEU A 33 13.39 -16.33 -7.67
N GLY A 34 13.28 -15.79 -6.45
CA GLY A 34 14.01 -16.32 -5.29
C GLY A 34 13.67 -17.78 -4.99
N LEU A 35 12.39 -18.14 -5.07
CA LEU A 35 11.92 -19.51 -4.88
C LEU A 35 12.43 -20.43 -6.01
N LEU A 36 12.48 -19.95 -7.25
CA LEU A 36 13.07 -20.73 -8.38
C LEU A 36 14.54 -21.01 -8.15
N VAL A 37 15.32 -20.04 -7.70
CA VAL A 37 16.73 -20.23 -7.37
C VAL A 37 16.88 -21.23 -6.23
N ALA A 38 16.07 -21.14 -5.18
CA ALA A 38 16.09 -22.08 -4.06
C ALA A 38 15.71 -23.50 -4.50
N SER A 39 14.75 -23.67 -5.42
CA SER A 39 14.37 -24.99 -5.94
C SER A 39 15.42 -25.60 -6.86
N ALA A 40 16.23 -24.80 -7.53
CA ALA A 40 17.35 -25.27 -8.35
C ALA A 40 18.49 -25.87 -7.51
N THR A 41 18.54 -25.50 -6.21
CA THR A 41 19.54 -26.01 -5.25
C THR A 41 18.99 -27.08 -4.31
N GLY A 42 17.69 -27.40 -4.38
CA GLY A 42 17.01 -28.36 -3.50
C GLY A 42 16.05 -29.28 -4.26
N ASP A 43 15.75 -30.41 -3.65
CA ASP A 43 14.90 -31.49 -4.23
C ASP A 43 13.38 -31.18 -4.23
N GLN A 44 13.00 -29.95 -3.91
CA GLN A 44 11.59 -29.56 -3.83
C GLN A 44 11.13 -28.97 -5.16
N GLY A 45 10.35 -29.72 -5.91
CA GLY A 45 9.67 -29.24 -7.11
C GLY A 45 8.72 -28.10 -6.79
N MET A 46 9.04 -26.92 -7.24
CA MET A 46 8.16 -25.74 -7.13
C MET A 46 7.19 -25.72 -8.29
N GLY A 47 5.90 -25.93 -7.99
CA GLY A 47 4.75 -25.67 -8.82
C GLY A 47 4.95 -25.58 -10.34
N GLY A 48 4.01 -26.05 -11.12
CA GLY A 48 4.14 -26.09 -12.58
C GLY A 48 4.38 -24.71 -13.23
N PRO A 49 4.46 -24.65 -14.56
CA PRO A 49 4.83 -23.44 -15.33
C PRO A 49 3.92 -22.23 -15.09
N PHE A 50 2.76 -22.45 -14.51
CA PHE A 50 1.79 -21.37 -14.17
C PHE A 50 1.98 -20.74 -12.79
N ALA A 51 2.86 -21.28 -11.94
CA ALA A 51 3.04 -20.77 -10.57
C ALA A 51 3.55 -19.29 -10.55
N GLY A 52 4.45 -18.95 -11.45
CA GLY A 52 4.96 -17.57 -11.57
C GLY A 52 3.89 -16.55 -11.96
N PRO A 53 3.21 -16.72 -13.10
CA PRO A 53 2.13 -15.83 -13.50
C PRO A 53 1.03 -15.74 -12.45
N LEU A 54 0.65 -16.86 -11.80
CA LEU A 54 -0.36 -16.88 -10.75
C LEU A 54 0.08 -16.03 -9.53
N LEU A 55 1.32 -16.14 -9.08
CA LEU A 55 1.84 -15.33 -7.98
C LEU A 55 1.84 -13.84 -8.30
N VAL A 56 2.17 -13.46 -9.53
CA VAL A 56 2.12 -12.06 -9.96
C VAL A 56 0.69 -11.53 -9.97
N VAL A 57 -0.26 -12.31 -10.48
CA VAL A 57 -1.69 -11.94 -10.46
C VAL A 57 -2.22 -11.82 -9.03
N LEU A 58 -1.88 -12.77 -8.15
CA LEU A 58 -2.22 -12.69 -6.73
C LEU A 58 -1.58 -11.47 -6.06
N GLY A 59 -0.31 -11.19 -6.35
CA GLY A 59 0.38 -9.99 -5.88
C GLY A 59 -0.33 -8.70 -6.33
N ALA A 60 -0.80 -8.65 -7.57
CA ALA A 60 -1.56 -7.51 -8.08
C ALA A 60 -2.91 -7.36 -7.36
N ALA A 61 -3.64 -8.45 -7.13
CA ALA A 61 -4.89 -8.44 -6.38
C ALA A 61 -4.70 -7.98 -4.93
N VAL A 62 -3.69 -8.51 -4.24
CA VAL A 62 -3.32 -8.09 -2.88
C VAL A 62 -2.91 -6.61 -2.87
N GLY A 63 -2.12 -6.17 -3.84
CA GLY A 63 -1.70 -4.78 -3.97
C GLY A 63 -2.89 -3.82 -4.15
N ALA A 64 -3.83 -4.18 -5.02
CA ALA A 64 -5.05 -3.40 -5.22
C ALA A 64 -5.89 -3.31 -3.93
N LEU A 65 -6.05 -4.43 -3.22
CA LEU A 65 -6.76 -4.48 -1.94
C LEU A 65 -6.06 -3.64 -0.88
N CYS A 66 -4.74 -3.78 -0.74
CA CYS A 66 -3.95 -2.98 0.21
C CYS A 66 -4.05 -1.48 -0.07
N VAL A 67 -4.00 -1.06 -1.33
CA VAL A 67 -4.17 0.35 -1.72
C VAL A 67 -5.59 0.83 -1.44
N ALA A 68 -6.61 0.02 -1.74
CA ALA A 68 -8.01 0.38 -1.47
C ALA A 68 -8.29 0.61 0.01
N ILE A 69 -7.66 -0.18 0.89
CA ILE A 69 -7.76 -0.02 2.35
C ILE A 69 -6.87 1.12 2.86
N ALA A 70 -5.65 1.25 2.32
CA ALA A 70 -4.67 2.24 2.76
C ALA A 70 -5.05 3.67 2.37
N ALA A 71 -5.70 3.87 1.21
CA ALA A 71 -6.03 5.19 0.70
C ALA A 71 -6.94 6.00 1.64
N PRO A 72 -8.10 5.49 2.13
CA PRO A 72 -8.93 6.24 3.07
C PRO A 72 -8.24 6.48 4.41
N ALA A 73 -7.42 5.53 4.90
CA ALA A 73 -6.63 5.68 6.12
C ALA A 73 -5.59 6.82 5.98
N ALA A 74 -4.88 6.87 4.85
CA ALA A 74 -3.92 7.92 4.55
C ALA A 74 -4.59 9.28 4.36
N LEU A 75 -5.77 9.34 3.72
CA LEU A 75 -6.54 10.57 3.59
C LEU A 75 -6.99 11.12 4.95
N ALA A 76 -7.49 10.25 5.83
CA ALA A 76 -7.87 10.65 7.19
C ALA A 76 -6.68 11.17 7.99
N ALA A 77 -5.51 10.49 7.90
CA ALA A 77 -4.28 10.95 8.53
C ALA A 77 -3.86 12.35 8.05
N ARG A 78 -4.06 12.65 6.77
CA ARG A 78 -3.75 13.96 6.17
C ARG A 78 -4.71 15.07 6.56
N VAL A 79 -6.02 14.77 6.58
CA VAL A 79 -7.05 15.76 6.89
C VAL A 79 -6.97 16.20 8.34
N VAL A 80 -6.78 15.25 9.25
CA VAL A 80 -6.68 15.53 10.70
C VAL A 80 -5.31 16.12 11.05
N GLY A 81 -4.25 15.60 10.43
CA GLY A 81 -2.86 16.04 10.66
C GLY A 81 -2.29 15.67 12.03
N GLY A 82 -0.95 15.80 12.17
CA GLY A 82 -0.27 15.52 13.43
C GLY A 82 -0.38 14.06 13.91
N THR A 83 -0.15 13.86 15.19
CA THR A 83 -0.23 12.54 15.84
C THR A 83 -1.67 11.99 15.89
N THR A 84 -2.65 12.88 16.08
CA THR A 84 -4.08 12.53 16.04
C THR A 84 -4.50 12.03 14.67
N GLY A 85 -3.96 12.60 13.60
CA GLY A 85 -4.19 12.14 12.24
C GLY A 85 -3.64 10.74 11.99
N LEU A 86 -2.45 10.44 12.50
CA LEU A 86 -1.88 9.08 12.41
C LEU A 86 -2.71 8.06 13.17
N LEU A 87 -3.19 8.40 14.37
CA LEU A 87 -4.08 7.52 15.15
C LEU A 87 -5.43 7.31 14.45
N ALA A 88 -6.02 8.36 13.88
CA ALA A 88 -7.25 8.25 13.10
C ALA A 88 -7.06 7.36 11.86
N GLY A 89 -5.96 7.55 11.13
CA GLY A 89 -5.60 6.70 9.99
C GLY A 89 -5.42 5.24 10.39
N ALA A 90 -4.70 4.96 11.49
CA ALA A 90 -4.51 3.61 12.01
C ALA A 90 -5.84 2.97 12.44
N ALA A 91 -6.71 3.70 13.12
CA ALA A 91 -8.03 3.22 13.51
C ALA A 91 -8.89 2.87 12.27
N ILE A 92 -8.89 3.72 11.24
CA ILE A 92 -9.61 3.46 10.00
C ILE A 92 -9.03 2.23 9.28
N LEU A 93 -7.71 2.08 9.23
CA LEU A 93 -7.05 0.91 8.65
C LEU A 93 -7.51 -0.38 9.32
N VAL A 94 -7.50 -0.41 10.65
CA VAL A 94 -7.92 -1.59 11.45
C VAL A 94 -9.40 -1.87 11.26
N LEU A 95 -10.26 -0.86 11.32
CA LEU A 95 -11.72 -1.02 11.19
C LEU A 95 -12.11 -1.51 9.78
N LEU A 96 -11.52 -0.92 8.72
CA LEU A 96 -11.83 -1.34 7.35
C LEU A 96 -11.32 -2.76 7.08
N THR A 97 -10.10 -3.08 7.52
CA THR A 97 -9.55 -4.44 7.32
C THR A 97 -10.30 -5.46 8.14
N GLY A 98 -10.52 -5.19 9.42
CA GLY A 98 -11.28 -6.09 10.31
C GLY A 98 -12.70 -6.31 9.83
N GLY A 99 -13.40 -5.24 9.46
CA GLY A 99 -14.76 -5.30 8.90
C GLY A 99 -14.83 -6.07 7.59
N ALA A 100 -13.90 -5.83 6.66
CA ALA A 100 -13.86 -6.54 5.38
C ALA A 100 -13.59 -8.05 5.56
N VAL A 101 -12.62 -8.40 6.44
CA VAL A 101 -12.33 -9.79 6.75
C VAL A 101 -13.51 -10.47 7.43
N TRP A 102 -14.12 -9.82 8.42
CA TRP A 102 -15.29 -10.36 9.11
C TRP A 102 -16.46 -10.58 8.16
N LEU A 103 -16.73 -9.62 7.27
CA LEU A 103 -17.78 -9.73 6.27
C LEU A 103 -17.49 -10.87 5.28
N ALA A 104 -16.24 -11.02 4.83
CA ALA A 104 -15.84 -12.11 3.96
C ALA A 104 -16.05 -13.49 4.63
N TRP A 105 -15.74 -13.62 5.94
CA TRP A 105 -15.98 -14.85 6.69
C TRP A 105 -17.47 -15.17 6.78
N LEU A 106 -18.32 -14.17 7.03
CA LEU A 106 -19.77 -14.35 7.10
C LEU A 106 -20.40 -14.74 5.77
N LEU A 107 -19.91 -14.16 4.66
CA LEU A 107 -20.51 -14.37 3.33
C LEU A 107 -20.03 -15.66 2.65
N PHE A 108 -18.77 -16.05 2.89
CA PHE A 108 -18.14 -17.15 2.15
C PHE A 108 -17.83 -18.37 3.00
N ASP A 109 -18.25 -18.38 4.28
CA ASP A 109 -18.00 -19.48 5.23
C ASP A 109 -16.55 -20.01 5.19
N LEU A 110 -15.59 -19.07 5.22
CA LEU A 110 -14.19 -19.38 5.05
C LEU A 110 -13.66 -20.18 6.25
N SER A 111 -12.87 -21.22 5.99
CA SER A 111 -12.16 -21.95 7.02
C SER A 111 -10.93 -21.17 7.50
N GLY A 112 -10.65 -21.20 8.80
CA GLY A 112 -9.46 -20.55 9.40
C GLY A 112 -9.80 -19.54 10.48
N ASN A 113 -8.78 -18.77 10.91
CA ASN A 113 -8.94 -17.77 11.95
C ASN A 113 -9.01 -16.36 11.34
N PRO A 114 -10.16 -15.67 11.40
CA PRO A 114 -10.34 -14.34 10.82
C PRO A 114 -9.38 -13.30 11.43
N ALA A 115 -9.03 -13.45 12.71
CA ALA A 115 -8.10 -12.52 13.37
C ALA A 115 -6.69 -12.60 12.77
N VAL A 116 -6.21 -13.79 12.46
CA VAL A 116 -4.91 -14.00 11.82
C VAL A 116 -4.90 -13.38 10.41
N THR A 117 -5.95 -13.62 9.63
CA THR A 117 -6.08 -13.03 8.28
C THR A 117 -6.13 -11.51 8.33
N ALA A 118 -6.90 -10.94 9.27
CA ALA A 118 -6.94 -9.49 9.49
C ALA A 118 -5.55 -8.94 9.86
N ALA A 119 -4.83 -9.59 10.77
CA ALA A 119 -3.49 -9.16 11.19
C ALA A 119 -2.49 -9.18 10.02
N VAL A 120 -2.52 -10.21 9.18
CA VAL A 120 -1.66 -10.31 7.97
C VAL A 120 -1.99 -9.19 6.97
N LEU A 121 -3.27 -8.93 6.71
CA LEU A 121 -3.69 -7.86 5.80
C LEU A 121 -3.35 -6.47 6.34
N ILE A 122 -3.52 -6.23 7.65
CA ILE A 122 -3.09 -4.98 8.29
C ILE A 122 -1.58 -4.80 8.14
N GLY A 123 -0.80 -5.86 8.41
CA GLY A 123 0.65 -5.85 8.24
C GLY A 123 1.06 -5.54 6.79
N ALA A 124 0.38 -6.15 5.81
CA ALA A 124 0.63 -5.91 4.40
C ALA A 124 0.22 -4.49 3.93
N ALA A 125 -0.89 -3.95 4.45
CA ALA A 125 -1.39 -2.62 4.08
C ALA A 125 -0.69 -1.46 4.80
N THR A 126 -0.06 -1.71 5.96
CA THR A 126 0.61 -0.67 6.76
C THR A 126 1.71 0.08 5.99
N PRO A 127 2.65 -0.57 5.27
CA PRO A 127 3.65 0.13 4.47
C PRO A 127 3.01 1.03 3.40
N ALA A 128 1.96 0.54 2.74
CA ALA A 128 1.22 1.31 1.75
C ALA A 128 0.59 2.58 2.36
N ALA A 129 -0.06 2.44 3.52
CA ALA A 129 -0.68 3.55 4.24
C ALA A 129 0.37 4.59 4.68
N LEU A 130 1.52 4.15 5.19
CA LEU A 130 2.63 5.04 5.59
C LEU A 130 3.21 5.79 4.40
N VAL A 131 3.51 5.11 3.29
CA VAL A 131 4.04 5.75 2.08
C VAL A 131 3.04 6.77 1.52
N LEU A 132 1.76 6.42 1.48
CA LEU A 132 0.71 7.34 1.05
C LEU A 132 0.56 8.54 1.99
N ALA A 133 0.62 8.35 3.30
CA ALA A 133 0.53 9.44 4.27
C ALA A 133 1.74 10.39 4.19
N LEU A 134 2.94 9.85 3.98
CA LEU A 134 4.18 10.62 3.92
C LEU A 134 4.43 11.29 2.57
N SER A 135 3.77 10.88 1.49
CA SER A 135 3.99 11.42 0.15
C SER A 135 3.78 12.93 0.06
N ASP A 136 2.90 13.51 0.86
CA ASP A 136 2.70 14.96 0.95
C ASP A 136 3.85 15.70 1.66
N ALA A 137 4.46 15.09 2.66
CA ALA A 137 5.62 15.66 3.35
C ALA A 137 6.80 15.79 2.38
N VAL A 138 7.02 14.76 1.55
CA VAL A 138 8.04 14.76 0.50
C VAL A 138 7.74 15.81 -0.57
N ALA A 139 6.51 15.90 -1.07
CA ALA A 139 6.10 16.90 -2.04
C ALA A 139 6.23 18.33 -1.49
N GLY A 140 5.91 18.55 -0.21
CA GLY A 140 6.07 19.83 0.49
C GLY A 140 7.55 20.25 0.61
N THR A 141 8.43 19.31 0.89
CA THR A 141 9.88 19.56 0.98
C THR A 141 10.46 19.94 -0.38
N ILE A 142 10.09 19.26 -1.46
CA ILE A 142 10.56 19.54 -2.82
C ILE A 142 10.10 20.93 -3.28
N THR A 143 8.85 21.29 -3.03
CA THR A 143 8.32 22.61 -3.40
C THR A 143 8.92 23.73 -2.55
N GLY A 144 9.24 23.48 -1.29
CA GLY A 144 9.94 24.41 -0.39
C GLY A 144 11.38 24.69 -0.84
N LEU A 145 12.12 23.66 -1.23
CA LEU A 145 13.48 23.79 -1.78
C LEU A 145 13.50 24.56 -3.10
N ARG A 146 12.52 24.36 -3.97
CA ARG A 146 12.41 25.10 -5.23
C ARG A 146 12.13 26.58 -5.00
N ARG A 147 11.29 26.95 -4.03
CA ARG A 147 11.05 28.36 -3.66
C ARG A 147 12.30 29.05 -3.11
N ARG A 148 13.09 28.34 -2.30
CA ARG A 148 14.35 28.90 -1.76
C ARG A 148 15.38 29.14 -2.85
N ARG A 149 15.51 28.28 -3.87
CA ARG A 149 16.40 28.50 -5.01
C ARG A 149 16.05 29.76 -5.79
N ILE A 150 14.78 29.95 -6.12
CA ILE A 150 14.31 31.12 -6.87
C ILE A 150 14.54 32.41 -6.09
N ALA A 151 14.43 32.39 -4.77
CA ALA A 151 14.66 33.55 -3.91
C ALA A 151 16.17 33.92 -3.72
N VAL A 152 17.08 33.01 -4.05
CA VAL A 152 18.54 33.27 -3.99
C VAL A 152 19.07 33.74 -5.35
N GLU A 153 18.36 33.48 -6.44
CA GLU A 153 18.72 33.86 -7.80
C GLU A 153 18.09 35.21 -8.23
N ALA A 154 17.21 35.79 -7.39
CA ALA A 154 16.57 37.10 -7.60
C ALA A 154 17.22 38.19 -6.70
#